data_ef7b1d36f9eb8ec6af5102c2e4181b72
#
_entry.id   ef7b1d36f9eb8ec6af5102c2e4181b72
#
_cell.length_a   1.000
_cell.length_b   1.000
_cell.length_c   1.000
_cell.angle_alpha   90.00
_cell.angle_beta   90.00
_cell.angle_gamma   90.00
#
_symmetry.space_group_name_H-M   'P 1'
#
loop_
_entity.id
_entity.type
_entity.pdbx_description
1 polymer ?
#
loop_
_entity_poly.entity_id
_entity_poly.type
_entity_poly.pdbx_seq_one_letter_code
_entity_poly.pdbx_strand_id
1 'polypeptide(L)'
;MQASILQKQSNTATTSRGWLARYWWHTLLTGLTIYALFSKDISIEVGLVNGGLALSEQTETPALGQDVVAMPAHLHEPAANVAPAAVKKEKEVPVANTMANLTPILSPDYARRKNIPQAVVDQKLGVCRAYVERYAAVAIQEMREHGIPASITLAQGLLESNAGESRLSVESNNHFGIKCRSKCRGCTCRNYSDDDIYDMFRVFESARESYHEHSALLNGSRYSHLKNHGNDYKKWAHGLKKAGYATDPRYAEKLIQIVEFLKLDRYDRSAI
;
A
#
# COMPACT_ATOMS: atom_id res chain seq x y z
N MET A 1 -67.29 25.70 37.35
CA MET A 1 -67.83 24.63 36.49
C MET A 1 -66.68 23.69 36.15
N GLN A 2 -66.83 22.45 36.62
CA GLN A 2 -65.86 21.38 36.52
C GLN A 2 -65.85 20.77 35.13
N ALA A 3 -64.67 20.44 34.58
CA ALA A 3 -64.56 19.52 33.48
C ALA A 3 -63.35 18.62 33.70
N SER A 4 -63.62 17.36 33.65
CA SER A 4 -62.94 16.19 34.13
C SER A 4 -61.63 15.86 33.37
N ILE A 5 -60.65 15.47 34.11
CA ILE A 5 -59.43 14.79 33.71
C ILE A 5 -59.80 13.35 33.36
N LEU A 6 -59.54 12.94 32.11
CA LEU A 6 -59.49 11.54 31.71
C LEU A 6 -58.04 11.14 31.39
N GLN A 7 -57.46 10.45 32.34
CA GLN A 7 -56.18 9.81 32.32
C GLN A 7 -56.21 8.58 31.40
N LYS A 8 -55.50 8.62 30.31
CA LYS A 8 -55.31 7.43 29.45
C LYS A 8 -53.92 6.87 29.68
N GLN A 9 -53.88 5.86 30.53
CA GLN A 9 -52.69 5.01 30.62
C GLN A 9 -52.54 4.18 29.35
N SER A 10 -51.45 4.37 28.61
CA SER A 10 -51.03 3.47 27.57
C SER A 10 -49.89 2.59 28.07
N ASN A 11 -50.17 1.29 28.21
CA ASN A 11 -49.23 0.24 28.50
C ASN A 11 -48.17 0.14 27.44
N THR A 12 -46.93 0.40 27.80
CA THR A 12 -45.77 0.05 26.97
C THR A 12 -45.34 -1.37 27.34
N ALA A 13 -45.87 -2.33 26.63
CA ALA A 13 -45.29 -3.67 26.58
C ALA A 13 -44.11 -3.63 25.63
N THR A 14 -42.89 -3.46 26.14
CA THR A 14 -41.64 -3.58 25.39
C THR A 14 -41.44 -5.04 25.03
N THR A 15 -41.69 -5.38 23.78
CA THR A 15 -41.43 -6.70 23.24
C THR A 15 -39.93 -6.94 23.08
N SER A 16 -39.38 -7.81 23.93
CA SER A 16 -38.00 -8.31 23.92
C SER A 16 -37.66 -9.19 22.67
N ARG A 17 -38.51 -9.21 21.65
CA ARG A 17 -38.35 -9.99 20.42
C ARG A 17 -37.35 -9.42 19.39
N GLY A 18 -36.97 -8.14 19.50
CA GLY A 18 -36.08 -7.51 18.51
C GLY A 18 -34.60 -7.79 18.69
N TRP A 19 -34.18 -8.16 19.91
CA TRP A 19 -32.77 -8.34 20.23
C TRP A 19 -32.24 -9.70 19.75
N LEU A 20 -33.00 -10.75 19.91
CA LEU A 20 -32.66 -12.12 19.46
C LEU A 20 -32.60 -12.24 17.93
N ALA A 21 -33.42 -11.49 17.19
CA ALA A 21 -33.42 -11.51 15.73
C ALA A 21 -32.19 -10.78 15.09
N ARG A 22 -31.51 -9.95 15.86
CA ARG A 22 -30.37 -9.16 15.39
C ARG A 22 -29.03 -9.86 15.57
N TYR A 23 -28.95 -10.82 16.51
CA TYR A 23 -27.69 -11.47 16.90
C TYR A 23 -27.70 -13.00 16.74
N TRP A 24 -28.76 -13.60 16.20
CA TRP A 24 -28.88 -15.05 16.07
C TRP A 24 -27.77 -15.68 15.22
N TRP A 25 -27.27 -14.96 14.24
CA TRP A 25 -26.18 -15.44 13.41
C TRP A 25 -24.80 -15.38 14.06
N HIS A 26 -24.58 -14.50 15.05
CA HIS A 26 -23.38 -14.53 15.88
C HIS A 26 -23.33 -15.79 16.77
N THR A 27 -24.47 -16.21 17.27
CA THR A 27 -24.55 -17.47 18.04
C THR A 27 -24.36 -18.70 17.17
N LEU A 28 -24.78 -18.66 15.90
CA LEU A 28 -24.50 -19.69 14.92
C LEU A 28 -23.01 -19.77 14.56
N LEU A 29 -22.35 -18.63 14.34
CA LEU A 29 -20.91 -18.56 14.05
C LEU A 29 -20.07 -19.06 15.23
N THR A 30 -20.40 -18.65 16.45
CA THR A 30 -19.69 -19.16 17.65
C THR A 30 -19.93 -20.64 17.87
N GLY A 31 -21.13 -21.15 17.60
CA GLY A 31 -21.42 -22.59 17.61
C GLY A 31 -20.62 -23.39 16.59
N LEU A 32 -20.46 -22.84 15.37
CA LEU A 32 -19.71 -23.49 14.30
C LEU A 32 -18.20 -23.51 14.59
N THR A 33 -17.66 -22.43 15.15
CA THR A 33 -16.24 -22.39 15.56
C THR A 33 -15.94 -23.34 16.73
N ILE A 34 -16.84 -23.45 17.69
CA ILE A 34 -16.71 -24.42 18.78
C ILE A 34 -16.80 -25.85 18.24
N TYR A 35 -17.75 -26.12 17.35
CA TYR A 35 -17.87 -27.43 16.70
C TYR A 35 -16.58 -27.80 15.91
N ALA A 36 -16.00 -26.86 15.14
CA ALA A 36 -14.76 -27.08 14.43
C ALA A 36 -13.56 -27.35 15.33
N LEU A 37 -13.51 -26.73 16.51
CA LEU A 37 -12.46 -26.96 17.53
C LEU A 37 -12.57 -28.32 18.24
N PHE A 38 -13.77 -28.88 18.33
CA PHE A 38 -14.00 -30.17 18.98
C PHE A 38 -14.04 -31.36 18.00
N SER A 39 -14.19 -31.12 16.69
CA SER A 39 -14.14 -32.15 15.64
C SER A 39 -12.69 -32.44 15.28
N LYS A 40 -12.04 -33.28 16.06
CA LYS A 40 -10.61 -33.64 15.93
C LYS A 40 -10.30 -34.64 14.79
N ASP A 41 -10.96 -34.57 13.68
CA ASP A 41 -10.66 -35.44 12.52
C ASP A 41 -10.63 -34.67 11.19
N ILE A 42 -9.69 -33.70 11.11
CA ILE A 42 -9.30 -33.18 9.80
C ILE A 42 -7.85 -33.52 9.60
N SER A 43 -7.60 -34.69 9.01
CA SER A 43 -6.29 -35.07 8.48
C SER A 43 -6.11 -34.34 7.15
N ILE A 44 -5.25 -33.34 7.12
CA ILE A 44 -4.80 -32.73 5.85
C ILE A 44 -3.63 -33.56 5.35
N GLU A 45 -3.87 -34.47 4.41
CA GLU A 45 -2.81 -35.10 3.64
C GLU A 45 -2.26 -34.10 2.63
N VAL A 46 -1.07 -33.56 2.93
CA VAL A 46 -0.28 -32.81 1.95
C VAL A 46 0.43 -33.81 1.05
N GLY A 47 -0.17 -34.10 -0.10
CA GLY A 47 0.45 -34.92 -1.14
C GLY A 47 1.63 -34.20 -1.76
N LEU A 48 2.86 -34.55 -1.38
CA LEU A 48 4.08 -34.20 -2.10
C LEU A 48 4.10 -34.97 -3.41
N VAL A 49 3.77 -34.32 -4.52
CA VAL A 49 3.96 -34.88 -5.86
C VAL A 49 5.41 -34.70 -6.26
N ASN A 50 6.23 -35.74 -6.03
CA ASN A 50 7.54 -35.87 -6.64
C ASN A 50 7.35 -36.27 -8.11
N GLY A 51 7.28 -35.31 -9.01
CA GLY A 51 7.31 -35.50 -10.45
C GLY A 51 8.74 -35.52 -10.96
N GLY A 52 9.40 -36.68 -10.92
CA GLY A 52 10.63 -36.90 -11.66
C GLY A 52 10.32 -37.03 -13.15
N LEU A 53 10.78 -36.07 -13.96
CA LEU A 53 10.80 -36.18 -15.42
C LEU A 53 12.04 -37.00 -15.84
N ALA A 54 11.80 -38.23 -16.27
CA ALA A 54 12.78 -39.03 -16.99
C ALA A 54 12.87 -38.50 -18.44
N LEU A 55 14.04 -38.03 -18.82
CA LEU A 55 14.39 -37.74 -20.21
C LEU A 55 14.79 -39.04 -20.89
N SER A 56 14.03 -39.50 -21.86
CA SER A 56 14.40 -40.53 -22.79
C SER A 56 15.24 -39.93 -23.92
N GLU A 57 16.42 -40.48 -24.04
CA GLU A 57 17.42 -40.30 -25.10
C GLU A 57 16.92 -40.90 -26.42
N GLN A 58 16.98 -40.19 -27.50
CA GLN A 58 17.08 -40.78 -28.84
C GLN A 58 18.07 -40.00 -29.68
N THR A 59 19.11 -40.74 -30.02
CA THR A 59 20.19 -40.52 -30.96
C THR A 59 19.74 -40.25 -32.38
N GLU A 60 20.39 -39.31 -33.05
CA GLU A 60 20.85 -39.49 -34.44
C GLU A 60 21.99 -38.53 -34.76
N THR A 61 23.17 -39.13 -35.14
CA THR A 61 24.30 -38.45 -35.73
C THR A 61 24.13 -38.38 -37.25
N PRO A 62 24.80 -37.42 -37.92
CA PRO A 62 25.85 -37.85 -38.83
C PRO A 62 27.14 -37.01 -38.74
N ALA A 63 28.22 -37.73 -39.08
CA ALA A 63 29.59 -37.31 -39.09
C ALA A 63 29.97 -36.33 -40.23
N LEU A 64 30.99 -35.51 -40.05
CA LEU A 64 32.24 -35.43 -40.83
C LEU A 64 33.01 -34.13 -40.53
N GLY A 65 34.35 -34.29 -40.40
CA GLY A 65 35.27 -33.17 -40.54
C GLY A 65 36.38 -33.12 -39.48
N GLN A 66 37.44 -33.82 -39.73
CA GLN A 66 38.71 -33.80 -39.01
C GLN A 66 39.36 -32.42 -39.13
N ASP A 67 39.97 -31.93 -38.02
CA ASP A 67 41.37 -31.49 -38.09
C ASP A 67 41.91 -31.38 -36.64
N VAL A 68 42.93 -32.19 -36.40
CA VAL A 68 43.68 -32.33 -35.15
C VAL A 68 44.83 -31.33 -35.17
N VAL A 69 44.84 -30.36 -34.23
CA VAL A 69 46.09 -29.66 -33.88
C VAL A 69 46.38 -29.90 -32.40
N ALA A 70 47.43 -30.69 -32.19
CA ALA A 70 48.00 -30.97 -30.87
C ALA A 70 48.72 -29.71 -30.34
N MET A 71 48.47 -29.35 -29.10
CA MET A 71 49.31 -28.44 -28.32
C MET A 71 49.81 -29.12 -27.05
N PRO A 72 51.04 -28.81 -26.60
CA PRO A 72 51.83 -29.66 -25.69
C PRO A 72 51.40 -29.50 -24.22
N ALA A 73 51.58 -30.59 -23.50
CA ALA A 73 51.45 -30.67 -22.06
C ALA A 73 52.43 -29.77 -21.33
N HIS A 74 51.91 -28.77 -20.57
CA HIS A 74 52.70 -28.09 -19.54
C HIS A 74 52.46 -28.73 -18.17
N LEU A 75 53.59 -29.03 -17.55
CA LEU A 75 53.81 -29.61 -16.24
C LEU A 75 52.96 -28.98 -15.14
N HIS A 76 52.35 -29.87 -14.37
CA HIS A 76 51.68 -29.54 -13.12
C HIS A 76 52.72 -29.28 -12.03
N GLU A 77 52.79 -28.03 -11.54
CA GLU A 77 53.34 -27.70 -10.23
C GLU A 77 52.27 -27.90 -9.15
N PRO A 78 52.63 -28.44 -7.97
CA PRO A 78 51.63 -28.61 -6.90
C PRO A 78 51.30 -27.26 -6.26
N ALA A 79 50.06 -26.89 -6.35
CA ALA A 79 49.51 -25.70 -5.69
C ALA A 79 49.66 -25.78 -4.17
N ALA A 80 50.38 -24.82 -3.61
CA ALA A 80 50.52 -24.62 -2.18
C ALA A 80 49.11 -24.43 -1.54
N ASN A 81 48.92 -25.11 -0.41
CA ASN A 81 47.79 -25.00 0.50
C ASN A 81 47.61 -23.55 0.94
N VAL A 82 46.75 -22.79 0.26
CA VAL A 82 46.25 -21.50 0.76
C VAL A 82 45.04 -21.81 1.64
N ALA A 83 45.25 -21.66 2.94
CA ALA A 83 44.15 -21.69 3.91
C ALA A 83 43.03 -20.74 3.47
N PRO A 84 41.76 -21.13 3.61
CA PRO A 84 40.67 -20.24 3.24
C PRO A 84 40.73 -18.98 4.12
N ALA A 85 40.98 -17.82 3.48
CA ALA A 85 40.88 -16.54 4.12
C ALA A 85 39.48 -16.44 4.72
N ALA A 86 39.42 -16.16 6.03
CA ALA A 86 38.15 -15.93 6.74
C ALA A 86 37.36 -14.87 5.99
N VAL A 87 36.26 -15.29 5.37
CA VAL A 87 35.24 -14.40 4.83
C VAL A 87 34.78 -13.52 5.99
N LYS A 88 35.26 -12.28 6.02
CA LYS A 88 34.73 -11.27 6.92
C LYS A 88 33.25 -11.22 6.61
N LYS A 89 32.41 -11.68 7.55
CA LYS A 89 30.97 -11.42 7.52
C LYS A 89 30.79 -9.94 7.28
N GLU A 90 30.36 -9.61 6.07
CA GLU A 90 29.95 -8.26 5.72
C GLU A 90 28.90 -7.88 6.77
N LYS A 91 29.18 -6.81 7.50
CA LYS A 91 28.27 -6.31 8.52
C LYS A 91 26.92 -6.14 7.87
N GLU A 92 25.91 -6.88 8.36
CA GLU A 92 24.50 -6.63 8.03
C GLU A 92 24.27 -5.13 8.03
N VAL A 93 23.87 -4.60 6.88
CA VAL A 93 23.54 -3.19 6.72
C VAL A 93 22.37 -2.89 7.67
N PRO A 94 22.57 -2.07 8.70
CA PRO A 94 21.60 -2.00 9.78
C PRO A 94 20.29 -1.39 9.30
N VAL A 95 19.22 -1.69 10.01
CA VAL A 95 17.85 -1.11 10.14
C VAL A 95 17.59 0.25 9.41
N ALA A 96 18.60 1.02 9.10
CA ALA A 96 18.55 2.28 8.36
C ALA A 96 17.90 2.16 6.97
N ASN A 97 18.09 1.03 6.26
CA ASN A 97 17.53 0.84 4.90
C ASN A 97 16.06 0.42 4.90
N THR A 98 15.50 0.02 6.04
CA THR A 98 14.07 -0.32 6.15
C THR A 98 13.20 0.85 6.57
N MET A 99 13.79 2.01 6.86
CA MET A 99 13.03 3.20 7.25
C MET A 99 12.23 3.75 6.06
N ALA A 100 10.92 3.90 6.24
CA ALA A 100 10.07 4.53 5.23
C ALA A 100 10.48 5.99 4.95
N ASN A 101 10.31 6.45 3.71
CA ASN A 101 10.79 7.76 3.26
C ASN A 101 10.18 8.93 4.03
N LEU A 102 8.94 8.79 4.51
CA LEU A 102 8.27 9.83 5.28
C LEU A 102 8.57 9.78 6.79
N THR A 103 9.30 8.79 7.27
CA THR A 103 9.59 8.66 8.71
C THR A 103 10.27 9.92 9.29
N PRO A 104 11.24 10.57 8.61
CA PRO A 104 11.84 11.80 9.14
C PRO A 104 10.85 12.95 9.32
N ILE A 105 9.81 13.00 8.50
CA ILE A 105 8.75 14.01 8.57
C ILE A 105 7.73 13.64 9.66
N LEU A 106 7.22 12.40 9.64
CA LEU A 106 6.11 11.98 10.49
C LEU A 106 6.52 11.58 11.91
N SER A 107 7.80 11.32 12.12
CA SER A 107 8.39 10.91 13.41
C SER A 107 9.81 11.45 13.52
N PRO A 108 10.01 12.77 13.72
CA PRO A 108 11.32 13.40 13.69
C PRO A 108 12.33 12.80 14.68
N ASP A 109 11.86 12.35 15.84
CA ASP A 109 12.69 11.73 16.87
C ASP A 109 13.11 10.29 16.59
N TYR A 110 12.56 9.67 15.55
CA TYR A 110 12.80 8.25 15.23
C TYR A 110 14.29 8.00 14.94
N ALA A 111 14.89 8.83 14.08
CA ALA A 111 16.29 8.69 13.69
C ALA A 111 17.22 8.79 14.91
N ARG A 112 16.99 9.76 15.79
CA ARG A 112 17.74 9.93 17.04
C ARG A 112 17.61 8.72 17.97
N ARG A 113 16.37 8.24 18.20
CA ARG A 113 16.11 7.08 19.09
C ARG A 113 16.70 5.77 18.55
N LYS A 114 16.86 5.65 17.23
CA LYS A 114 17.37 4.46 16.56
C LYS A 114 18.82 4.59 16.10
N ASN A 115 19.52 5.68 16.48
CA ASN A 115 20.88 5.98 16.08
C ASN A 115 21.10 5.89 14.56
N ILE A 116 20.12 6.38 13.78
CA ILE A 116 20.19 6.37 12.31
C ILE A 116 21.09 7.53 11.87
N PRO A 117 22.09 7.27 11.00
CA PRO A 117 22.97 8.32 10.50
C PRO A 117 22.20 9.44 9.79
N GLN A 118 22.64 10.69 9.97
CA GLN A 118 22.02 11.86 9.33
C GLN A 118 21.97 11.73 7.80
N ALA A 119 23.00 11.16 7.19
CA ALA A 119 23.03 10.91 5.75
C ALA A 119 21.85 10.08 5.24
N VAL A 120 21.36 9.11 6.02
CA VAL A 120 20.17 8.31 5.68
C VAL A 120 18.92 9.16 5.80
N VAL A 121 18.82 10.00 6.82
CA VAL A 121 17.70 10.95 6.97
C VAL A 121 17.62 11.89 5.77
N ASP A 122 18.78 12.47 5.39
CA ASP A 122 18.87 13.40 4.26
C ASP A 122 18.52 12.71 2.93
N GLN A 123 18.96 11.47 2.74
CA GLN A 123 18.59 10.65 1.59
C GLN A 123 17.06 10.48 1.51
N LYS A 124 16.40 10.09 2.61
CA LYS A 124 14.94 9.88 2.65
C LYS A 124 14.17 11.17 2.37
N LEU A 125 14.63 12.29 2.92
CA LEU A 125 14.05 13.60 2.62
C LEU A 125 14.31 14.01 1.16
N GLY A 126 15.46 13.64 0.59
CA GLY A 126 15.78 13.83 -0.82
C GLY A 126 14.77 13.12 -1.74
N VAL A 127 14.43 11.87 -1.43
CA VAL A 127 13.40 11.11 -2.15
C VAL A 127 12.03 11.81 -2.10
N CYS A 128 11.63 12.29 -0.92
CA CYS A 128 10.37 13.04 -0.77
C CYS A 128 10.36 14.33 -1.62
N ARG A 129 11.44 15.08 -1.63
CA ARG A 129 11.57 16.32 -2.43
C ARG A 129 11.54 16.01 -3.93
N ALA A 130 12.28 15.00 -4.38
CA ALA A 130 12.29 14.56 -5.78
C ALA A 130 10.91 14.12 -6.26
N TYR A 131 10.13 13.44 -5.39
CA TYR A 131 8.74 13.10 -5.67
C TYR A 131 7.89 14.35 -5.90
N VAL A 132 7.99 15.34 -5.01
CA VAL A 132 7.26 16.62 -5.14
C VAL A 132 7.63 17.32 -6.44
N GLU A 133 8.92 17.47 -6.75
CA GLU A 133 9.39 18.11 -7.98
C GLU A 133 8.84 17.42 -9.22
N ARG A 134 8.84 16.08 -9.24
CA ARG A 134 8.33 15.29 -10.38
C ARG A 134 6.84 15.48 -10.61
N TYR A 135 6.03 15.58 -9.54
CA TYR A 135 4.58 15.53 -9.65
C TYR A 135 3.88 16.87 -9.37
N ALA A 136 4.60 17.94 -9.02
CA ALA A 136 4.00 19.24 -8.73
C ALA A 136 3.18 19.78 -9.91
N ALA A 137 3.71 19.68 -11.13
CA ALA A 137 2.99 20.16 -12.32
C ALA A 137 1.66 19.43 -12.55
N VAL A 138 1.64 18.12 -12.34
CA VAL A 138 0.42 17.31 -12.45
C VAL A 138 -0.58 17.70 -11.36
N ALA A 139 -0.13 17.81 -10.11
CA ALA A 139 -1.01 18.20 -9.00
C ALA A 139 -1.61 19.60 -9.17
N ILE A 140 -0.83 20.57 -9.71
CA ILE A 140 -1.33 21.91 -10.05
C ILE A 140 -2.37 21.84 -11.19
N GLN A 141 -2.16 21.00 -12.20
CA GLN A 141 -3.14 20.81 -13.27
C GLN A 141 -4.45 20.22 -12.71
N GLU A 142 -4.37 19.16 -11.92
CA GLU A 142 -5.53 18.54 -11.28
C GLU A 142 -6.28 19.54 -10.37
N MET A 143 -5.55 20.40 -9.67
CA MET A 143 -6.17 21.48 -8.89
C MET A 143 -6.95 22.45 -9.76
N ARG A 144 -6.42 22.87 -10.91
CA ARG A 144 -7.13 23.79 -11.83
C ARG A 144 -8.38 23.16 -12.43
N GLU A 145 -8.33 21.88 -12.76
CA GLU A 145 -9.41 21.15 -13.41
C GLU A 145 -10.48 20.70 -12.41
N HIS A 146 -10.07 20.34 -11.20
CA HIS A 146 -10.93 19.66 -10.24
C HIS A 146 -11.18 20.42 -8.93
N GLY A 147 -10.44 21.51 -8.66
CA GLY A 147 -10.60 22.32 -7.45
C GLY A 147 -10.12 21.63 -6.18
N ILE A 148 -9.20 20.68 -6.29
CA ILE A 148 -8.57 19.98 -5.15
C ILE A 148 -7.20 20.60 -4.92
N PRO A 149 -6.84 21.10 -3.70
CA PRO A 149 -5.55 21.73 -3.48
C PRO A 149 -4.39 20.82 -3.91
N ALA A 150 -3.44 21.37 -4.67
CA ALA A 150 -2.25 20.66 -5.11
C ALA A 150 -1.44 20.12 -3.93
N SER A 151 -1.38 20.88 -2.83
CA SER A 151 -0.76 20.49 -1.57
C SER A 151 -1.36 19.20 -1.00
N ILE A 152 -2.68 19.05 -1.02
CA ILE A 152 -3.38 17.84 -0.56
C ILE A 152 -3.09 16.67 -1.47
N THR A 153 -3.19 16.86 -2.79
CA THR A 153 -2.90 15.81 -3.77
C THR A 153 -1.46 15.30 -3.63
N LEU A 154 -0.47 16.21 -3.50
CA LEU A 154 0.93 15.85 -3.29
C LEU A 154 1.16 15.13 -1.95
N ALA A 155 0.55 15.62 -0.86
CA ALA A 155 0.70 15.00 0.45
C ALA A 155 0.10 13.58 0.49
N GLN A 156 -1.05 13.37 -0.13
CA GLN A 156 -1.66 12.04 -0.27
C GLN A 156 -0.78 11.13 -1.13
N GLY A 157 -0.32 11.60 -2.30
CA GLY A 157 0.57 10.82 -3.16
C GLY A 157 1.86 10.40 -2.47
N LEU A 158 2.49 11.31 -1.70
CA LEU A 158 3.65 11.00 -0.87
C LEU A 158 3.33 9.90 0.17
N LEU A 159 2.25 10.07 0.90
CA LEU A 159 1.88 9.19 2.01
C LEU A 159 1.49 7.80 1.53
N GLU A 160 0.63 7.70 0.52
CA GLU A 160 0.07 6.43 0.02
C GLU A 160 1.10 5.62 -0.78
N SER A 161 2.04 6.29 -1.46
CA SER A 161 3.05 5.63 -2.30
C SER A 161 4.43 5.48 -1.65
N ASN A 162 4.61 5.90 -0.39
CA ASN A 162 5.94 6.03 0.22
C ASN A 162 6.91 6.85 -0.66
N ALA A 163 6.44 8.02 -1.11
CA ALA A 163 7.15 8.89 -2.04
C ALA A 163 7.48 8.21 -3.40
N GLY A 164 6.57 7.38 -3.89
CA GLY A 164 6.68 6.69 -5.17
C GLY A 164 7.51 5.41 -5.15
N GLU A 165 7.97 4.97 -3.99
CA GLU A 165 8.78 3.75 -3.85
C GLU A 165 7.99 2.53 -3.35
N SER A 166 6.67 2.64 -3.16
CA SER A 166 5.87 1.46 -2.85
C SER A 166 5.78 0.51 -4.04
N ARG A 167 5.69 -0.79 -3.78
CA ARG A 167 5.54 -1.79 -4.84
C ARG A 167 4.36 -1.46 -5.77
N LEU A 168 3.25 -1.00 -5.20
CA LEU A 168 2.05 -0.62 -5.95
C LEU A 168 2.31 0.56 -6.89
N SER A 169 3.02 1.59 -6.44
CA SER A 169 3.35 2.75 -7.30
C SER A 169 4.36 2.41 -8.38
N VAL A 170 5.36 1.56 -8.08
CA VAL A 170 6.40 1.17 -9.05
C VAL A 170 5.87 0.22 -10.12
N GLU A 171 5.13 -0.82 -9.73
CA GLU A 171 4.68 -1.86 -10.65
C GLU A 171 3.36 -1.53 -11.36
N SER A 172 2.54 -0.65 -10.81
CA SER A 172 1.19 -0.35 -11.30
C SER A 172 0.92 1.14 -11.53
N ASN A 173 1.90 2.01 -11.38
CA ASN A 173 1.73 3.48 -11.44
C ASN A 173 0.61 4.00 -10.53
N ASN A 174 0.22 3.24 -9.51
CA ASN A 174 -0.89 3.56 -8.62
C ASN A 174 -0.38 4.23 -7.35
N HIS A 175 -0.35 5.55 -7.36
CA HIS A 175 0.21 6.36 -6.28
C HIS A 175 -0.75 6.61 -5.11
N PHE A 176 -2.01 6.21 -5.22
CA PHE A 176 -3.05 6.53 -4.24
C PHE A 176 -3.78 5.29 -3.68
N GLY A 177 -3.31 4.09 -4.02
CA GLY A 177 -3.97 2.86 -3.57
C GLY A 177 -5.39 2.69 -4.11
N ILE A 178 -5.64 3.13 -5.34
CA ILE A 178 -6.97 3.06 -5.95
C ILE A 178 -7.32 1.61 -6.25
N LYS A 179 -8.39 1.13 -5.60
CA LYS A 179 -8.87 -0.24 -5.76
C LYS A 179 -9.71 -0.40 -7.03
N CYS A 180 -9.65 -1.61 -7.61
CA CYS A 180 -10.60 -2.02 -8.63
C CYS A 180 -12.00 -2.14 -8.02
N ARG A 181 -12.98 -1.59 -8.70
CA ARG A 181 -14.39 -1.68 -8.32
C ARG A 181 -15.14 -2.52 -9.37
N SER A 182 -16.22 -3.16 -8.96
CA SER A 182 -17.07 -3.96 -9.84
C SER A 182 -17.57 -3.21 -11.09
N LYS A 183 -17.63 -1.87 -11.02
CA LYS A 183 -18.03 -1.02 -12.16
C LYS A 183 -16.88 -0.67 -13.10
N CYS A 184 -15.64 -1.04 -12.80
CA CYS A 184 -14.49 -0.78 -13.66
C CYS A 184 -14.52 -1.75 -14.85
N ARG A 185 -15.04 -1.30 -15.98
CA ARG A 185 -15.04 -2.09 -17.22
C ARG A 185 -13.77 -1.82 -18.01
N GLY A 186 -13.03 -2.91 -18.34
CA GLY A 186 -11.81 -2.82 -19.14
C GLY A 186 -10.56 -2.32 -18.42
N CYS A 187 -10.60 -2.09 -17.09
CA CYS A 187 -9.39 -1.74 -16.34
C CYS A 187 -8.56 -2.99 -16.03
N THR A 188 -7.24 -2.84 -16.04
CA THR A 188 -6.30 -3.85 -15.57
C THR A 188 -6.23 -3.77 -14.04
N CYS A 189 -6.28 -4.92 -13.38
CA CYS A 189 -6.25 -5.05 -11.93
C CYS A 189 -5.20 -6.07 -11.50
N ARG A 190 -4.53 -5.80 -10.37
CA ARG A 190 -3.54 -6.69 -9.78
C ARG A 190 -3.75 -6.79 -8.27
N ASN A 191 -3.53 -7.99 -7.72
CA ASN A 191 -3.49 -8.21 -6.29
C ASN A 191 -2.08 -7.89 -5.75
N TYR A 192 -2.01 -7.18 -4.63
CA TYR A 192 -0.77 -6.84 -3.93
C TYR A 192 -0.78 -7.29 -2.47
N SER A 193 -1.89 -7.89 -2.01
CA SER A 193 -2.01 -8.45 -0.67
C SER A 193 -1.74 -9.95 -0.72
N ASP A 194 -0.90 -10.43 0.18
CA ASP A 194 -0.68 -11.87 0.35
C ASP A 194 -1.80 -12.50 1.21
N ASP A 195 -2.55 -11.67 1.96
CA ASP A 195 -3.56 -12.12 2.94
C ASP A 195 -5.00 -12.08 2.40
N ASP A 196 -5.27 -11.29 1.35
CA ASP A 196 -6.61 -11.15 0.79
C ASP A 196 -6.61 -11.12 -0.74
N ILE A 197 -7.08 -12.22 -1.35
CA ILE A 197 -7.20 -12.36 -2.82
C ILE A 197 -8.21 -11.39 -3.44
N TYR A 198 -9.08 -10.77 -2.64
CA TYR A 198 -10.07 -9.80 -3.12
C TYR A 198 -9.56 -8.36 -3.11
N ASP A 199 -8.37 -8.11 -2.57
CA ASP A 199 -7.77 -6.77 -2.51
C ASP A 199 -7.08 -6.41 -3.84
N MET A 200 -7.93 -6.17 -4.86
CA MET A 200 -7.49 -5.83 -6.22
C MET A 200 -7.28 -4.33 -6.38
N PHE A 201 -6.11 -3.94 -6.86
CA PHE A 201 -5.77 -2.54 -7.16
C PHE A 201 -5.71 -2.30 -8.66
N ARG A 202 -6.05 -1.08 -9.08
CA ARG A 202 -5.92 -0.67 -10.49
C ARG A 202 -4.46 -0.57 -10.90
N VAL A 203 -4.20 -1.02 -12.12
CA VAL A 203 -2.95 -0.78 -12.84
C VAL A 203 -3.19 0.37 -13.81
N PHE A 204 -2.34 1.37 -13.79
CA PHE A 204 -2.41 2.54 -14.65
C PHE A 204 -1.28 2.51 -15.68
N GLU A 205 -1.49 3.13 -16.84
CA GLU A 205 -0.46 3.26 -17.87
C GLU A 205 0.63 4.25 -17.43
N SER A 206 0.26 5.25 -16.62
CA SER A 206 1.17 6.25 -16.09
C SER A 206 0.76 6.74 -14.69
N ALA A 207 1.72 7.30 -13.97
CA ALA A 207 1.45 7.98 -12.70
C ALA A 207 0.42 9.12 -12.88
N ARG A 208 0.47 9.85 -14.01
CA ARG A 208 -0.48 10.91 -14.34
C ARG A 208 -1.92 10.40 -14.35
N GLU A 209 -2.16 9.22 -14.93
CA GLU A 209 -3.49 8.62 -14.93
C GLU A 209 -3.97 8.33 -13.52
N SER A 210 -3.10 7.86 -12.63
CA SER A 210 -3.49 7.64 -11.23
C SER A 210 -3.81 8.95 -10.49
N TYR A 211 -3.15 10.06 -10.82
CA TYR A 211 -3.48 11.39 -10.30
C TYR A 211 -4.86 11.85 -10.77
N HIS A 212 -5.16 11.67 -12.05
CA HIS A 212 -6.46 12.00 -12.61
C HIS A 212 -7.60 11.17 -11.98
N GLU A 213 -7.40 9.88 -11.87
CA GLU A 213 -8.38 8.98 -11.22
C GLU A 213 -8.57 9.28 -9.72
N HIS A 214 -7.51 9.73 -9.04
CA HIS A 214 -7.61 10.22 -7.67
C HIS A 214 -8.50 11.48 -7.60
N SER A 215 -8.31 12.42 -8.51
CA SER A 215 -9.15 13.62 -8.60
C SER A 215 -10.60 13.26 -8.91
N ALA A 216 -10.83 12.32 -9.83
CA ALA A 216 -12.17 11.79 -10.12
C ALA A 216 -12.82 11.13 -8.89
N LEU A 217 -12.05 10.39 -8.09
CA LEU A 217 -12.49 9.81 -6.83
C LEU A 217 -12.94 10.90 -5.84
N LEU A 218 -12.14 11.96 -5.68
CA LEU A 218 -12.44 13.06 -4.75
C LEU A 218 -13.59 13.95 -5.25
N ASN A 219 -13.90 13.95 -6.53
CA ASN A 219 -15.08 14.58 -7.10
C ASN A 219 -16.37 13.79 -6.88
N GLY A 220 -16.28 12.54 -6.47
CA GLY A 220 -17.43 11.70 -6.14
C GLY A 220 -18.22 12.24 -4.94
N SER A 221 -19.48 11.82 -4.84
CA SER A 221 -20.45 12.31 -3.82
C SER A 221 -19.93 12.27 -2.38
N ARG A 222 -19.04 11.32 -2.08
CA ARG A 222 -18.45 11.16 -0.75
C ARG A 222 -17.57 12.34 -0.33
N TYR A 223 -16.84 12.96 -1.28
CA TYR A 223 -15.80 13.95 -1.01
C TYR A 223 -16.06 15.31 -1.66
N SER A 224 -16.95 15.40 -2.64
CA SER A 224 -17.18 16.62 -3.42
C SER A 224 -17.51 17.85 -2.58
N HIS A 225 -18.15 17.68 -1.41
CA HIS A 225 -18.45 18.75 -0.47
C HIS A 225 -17.19 19.44 0.11
N LEU A 226 -16.02 18.77 0.05
CA LEU A 226 -14.75 19.33 0.54
C LEU A 226 -14.28 20.52 -0.31
N LYS A 227 -14.74 20.65 -1.55
CA LYS A 227 -14.47 21.82 -2.41
C LYS A 227 -14.92 23.14 -1.80
N ASN A 228 -15.91 23.11 -0.90
CA ASN A 228 -16.34 24.29 -0.16
C ASN A 228 -15.26 24.88 0.76
N HIS A 229 -14.17 24.14 0.98
CA HIS A 229 -13.02 24.61 1.77
C HIS A 229 -12.01 25.42 0.94
N GLY A 230 -12.20 25.54 -0.40
CA GLY A 230 -11.22 26.20 -1.26
C GLY A 230 -9.82 25.59 -1.10
N ASN A 231 -8.81 26.43 -0.91
CA ASN A 231 -7.40 25.99 -0.76
C ASN A 231 -6.98 25.77 0.70
N ASP A 232 -7.93 25.68 1.64
CA ASP A 232 -7.63 25.40 3.04
C ASP A 232 -7.28 23.92 3.22
N TYR A 233 -5.99 23.59 3.04
CA TYR A 233 -5.51 22.21 3.15
C TYR A 233 -5.77 21.57 4.54
N LYS A 234 -5.87 22.37 5.62
CA LYS A 234 -6.18 21.83 6.96
C LYS A 234 -7.62 21.34 7.02
N LYS A 235 -8.56 22.11 6.51
CA LYS A 235 -9.97 21.69 6.42
C LYS A 235 -10.13 20.49 5.47
N TRP A 236 -9.37 20.47 4.36
CA TRP A 236 -9.35 19.32 3.46
C TRP A 236 -8.86 18.05 4.17
N ALA A 237 -7.72 18.10 4.88
CA ALA A 237 -7.17 16.95 5.59
C ALA A 237 -8.15 16.37 6.62
N HIS A 238 -8.74 17.23 7.46
CA HIS A 238 -9.76 16.80 8.43
C HIS A 238 -11.03 16.29 7.75
N GLY A 239 -11.43 16.93 6.66
CA GLY A 239 -12.59 16.52 5.86
C GLY A 239 -12.41 15.14 5.23
N LEU A 240 -11.25 14.86 4.64
CA LEU A 240 -10.89 13.55 4.09
C LEU A 240 -10.95 12.46 5.16
N LYS A 241 -10.36 12.71 6.34
CA LYS A 241 -10.44 11.78 7.47
C LYS A 241 -11.88 11.54 7.92
N LYS A 242 -12.67 12.60 8.09
CA LYS A 242 -14.07 12.52 8.49
C LYS A 242 -14.93 11.77 7.47
N ALA A 243 -14.64 11.94 6.18
CA ALA A 243 -15.31 11.24 5.09
C ALA A 243 -14.85 9.78 4.94
N GLY A 244 -13.88 9.31 5.76
CA GLY A 244 -13.41 7.93 5.77
C GLY A 244 -12.51 7.58 4.59
N TYR A 245 -11.63 8.50 4.17
CA TYR A 245 -10.61 8.21 3.16
C TYR A 245 -9.62 7.17 3.68
N ALA A 246 -9.20 7.29 4.93
CA ALA A 246 -8.32 6.35 5.61
C ALA A 246 -8.84 5.96 7.00
N THR A 247 -8.50 4.76 7.44
CA THR A 247 -8.84 4.26 8.78
C THR A 247 -7.92 4.83 9.87
N ASP A 248 -6.69 5.22 9.54
CA ASP A 248 -5.71 5.78 10.48
C ASP A 248 -6.29 6.99 11.23
N PRO A 249 -6.36 6.96 12.58
CA PRO A 249 -6.89 8.08 13.36
C PRO A 249 -6.11 9.37 13.18
N ARG A 250 -4.81 9.30 12.88
CA ARG A 250 -3.92 10.45 12.67
C ARG A 250 -3.72 10.83 11.21
N TYR A 251 -4.62 10.40 10.32
CA TYR A 251 -4.48 10.67 8.88
C TYR A 251 -4.43 12.16 8.55
N ALA A 252 -5.34 12.94 9.14
CA ALA A 252 -5.39 14.39 8.92
C ALA A 252 -4.09 15.08 9.37
N GLU A 253 -3.62 14.76 10.57
CA GLU A 253 -2.40 15.31 11.14
C GLU A 253 -1.17 14.94 10.30
N LYS A 254 -1.10 13.73 9.79
CA LYS A 254 -0.01 13.30 8.89
C LYS A 254 0.00 14.13 7.60
N LEU A 255 -1.15 14.34 6.97
CA LEU A 255 -1.24 15.18 5.77
C LEU A 255 -0.80 16.61 6.05
N ILE A 256 -1.30 17.22 7.13
CA ILE A 256 -0.94 18.57 7.54
C ILE A 256 0.58 18.67 7.79
N GLN A 257 1.14 17.71 8.52
CA GLN A 257 2.58 17.68 8.81
C GLN A 257 3.43 17.59 7.54
N ILE A 258 3.02 16.77 6.56
CA ILE A 258 3.70 16.66 5.27
C ILE A 258 3.63 17.99 4.51
N VAL A 259 2.44 18.61 4.43
CA VAL A 259 2.24 19.91 3.75
C VAL A 259 3.12 20.97 4.37
N GLU A 260 3.13 21.11 5.70
CA GLU A 260 3.87 22.13 6.43
C GLU A 260 5.38 21.91 6.33
N PHE A 261 5.85 20.66 6.52
CA PHE A 261 7.28 20.35 6.47
C PHE A 261 7.90 20.60 5.09
N LEU A 262 7.21 20.16 4.03
CA LEU A 262 7.68 20.32 2.65
C LEU A 262 7.22 21.63 2.00
N LYS A 263 6.46 22.47 2.72
CA LYS A 263 5.90 23.75 2.24
C LYS A 263 5.10 23.58 0.96
N LEU A 264 4.23 22.57 0.92
CA LEU A 264 3.47 22.23 -0.29
C LEU A 264 2.36 23.24 -0.59
N ASP A 265 1.90 24.02 0.39
CA ASP A 265 0.92 25.09 0.24
C ASP A 265 1.32 26.16 -0.80
N ARG A 266 2.61 26.27 -1.10
CA ARG A 266 3.10 27.15 -2.16
C ARG A 266 2.55 26.81 -3.54
N TYR A 267 2.27 25.52 -3.79
CA TYR A 267 1.72 25.07 -5.07
C TYR A 267 0.24 25.43 -5.23
N ASP A 268 -0.50 25.63 -4.14
CA ASP A 268 -1.90 26.03 -4.17
C ASP A 268 -2.06 27.48 -4.67
N ARG A 269 -1.01 28.31 -4.53
CA ARG A 269 -0.95 29.69 -5.02
C ARG A 269 -0.57 29.79 -6.49
N SER A 270 0.05 28.77 -7.04
CA SER A 270 0.50 28.75 -8.44
C SER A 270 -0.62 28.46 -9.45
N ALA A 271 -1.83 28.20 -8.96
CA ALA A 271 -3.00 27.89 -9.79
C ALA A 271 -3.91 29.12 -10.03
N ILE A 272 -3.62 30.24 -9.36
CA ILE A 272 -4.28 31.52 -9.53
C ILE A 272 -3.46 32.32 -10.55
#